data_cf7acdbd5d402aa8d9a58d6de8e4b909
#
_entry.id   cf7acdbd5d402aa8d9a58d6de8e4b909
#
_cell.length_a   1.000
_cell.length_b   1.000
_cell.length_c   1.000
_cell.angle_alpha   90.00
_cell.angle_beta   90.00
_cell.angle_gamma   90.00
#
_symmetry.space_group_name_H-M   'P 1'
#
loop_
_entity.id
_entity.type
_entity.pdbx_description
1 polymer ?
#
loop_
_entity_poly.entity_id
_entity_poly.type
_entity_poly.pdbx_seq_one_letter_code
_entity_poly.pdbx_strand_id
1 'polypeptide(L)'
;MKVGFFIGCNTAFNRPDLEQAVRIAYPPLGVEIDDLEGQSCCPSWGTMPSVDLAGWSAVSARNFCLAEEKNLDIVTVCGSCYGSLAETRHSLQKNPALKIKVNGILGELGRNYRGSADVYQSVGYLYKNVAIDRIRQSLKYSLEGLKVALQPGCHTLWPSKIYVDREEDSFHPRMLQDMCRALGAGVVDYSRLTDCCGMGGMRSADMEKSFNLLKVKLKSVKEEADPDLIVTGCSSCLIQIDTAQVQLNKGKRINFQIPVLHYMQLLALCLGADPEKVAGLAKTSVSGVINKIRGDGNV
;
A
#
# COMPACT_ATOMS: atom_id res chain seq x y z
N MET A 1 0.85 20.88 -2.01
CA MET A 1 2.01 19.99 -1.94
C MET A 1 2.08 19.20 -3.22
N LYS A 2 3.28 18.85 -3.73
CA LYS A 2 3.43 18.09 -4.97
C LYS A 2 4.31 16.87 -4.72
N VAL A 3 3.95 15.70 -5.30
CA VAL A 3 4.65 14.41 -5.10
C VAL A 3 4.83 13.69 -6.42
N GLY A 4 5.92 12.91 -6.52
CA GLY A 4 6.14 11.97 -7.60
C GLY A 4 5.41 10.65 -7.33
N PHE A 5 4.49 10.25 -8.19
CA PHE A 5 3.72 9.03 -7.98
C PHE A 5 4.42 7.81 -8.59
N PHE A 6 4.85 6.92 -7.71
CA PHE A 6 5.38 5.62 -8.08
C PHE A 6 4.26 4.58 -8.06
N ILE A 7 3.70 4.29 -9.24
CA ILE A 7 2.53 3.42 -9.40
C ILE A 7 2.84 1.98 -8.94
N GLY A 8 4.01 1.46 -9.33
CA GLY A 8 4.40 0.08 -9.10
C GLY A 8 3.66 -0.92 -10.00
N CYS A 9 4.31 -2.06 -10.28
CA CYS A 9 3.81 -3.04 -11.25
C CYS A 9 2.45 -3.66 -10.87
N ASN A 10 2.26 -4.02 -9.60
CA ASN A 10 1.01 -4.63 -9.15
C ASN A 10 -0.20 -3.71 -9.32
N THR A 11 -0.04 -2.43 -9.08
CA THR A 11 -1.11 -1.45 -9.26
C THR A 11 -1.38 -1.26 -10.75
N ALA A 12 -0.37 -0.99 -11.55
CA ALA A 12 -0.52 -0.76 -12.97
C ALA A 12 -1.18 -1.94 -13.72
N PHE A 13 -0.76 -3.17 -13.44
CA PHE A 13 -1.25 -4.35 -14.18
C PHE A 13 -2.51 -4.99 -13.61
N ASN A 14 -2.69 -4.95 -12.28
CA ASN A 14 -3.75 -5.73 -11.63
C ASN A 14 -4.84 -4.85 -11.00
N ARG A 15 -4.53 -3.61 -10.64
CA ARG A 15 -5.43 -2.73 -9.89
C ARG A 15 -5.34 -1.27 -10.36
N PRO A 16 -5.58 -0.99 -11.66
CA PRO A 16 -5.66 0.38 -12.16
C PRO A 16 -6.81 1.19 -11.51
N ASP A 17 -7.83 0.53 -10.96
CA ASP A 17 -8.84 1.13 -10.12
C ASP A 17 -8.26 1.78 -8.84
N LEU A 18 -7.22 1.17 -8.24
CA LEU A 18 -6.50 1.76 -7.11
C LEU A 18 -5.67 2.98 -7.54
N GLU A 19 -5.07 2.98 -8.73
CA GLU A 19 -4.40 4.15 -9.27
C GLU A 19 -5.39 5.31 -9.43
N GLN A 20 -6.55 5.06 -10.02
CA GLN A 20 -7.62 6.06 -10.15
C GLN A 20 -8.06 6.60 -8.78
N ALA A 21 -8.16 5.73 -7.78
CA ALA A 21 -8.51 6.16 -6.42
C ALA A 21 -7.51 7.16 -5.85
N VAL A 22 -6.20 6.97 -6.06
CA VAL A 22 -5.17 7.94 -5.62
C VAL A 22 -5.32 9.26 -6.36
N ARG A 23 -5.47 9.22 -7.68
CA ARG A 23 -5.60 10.40 -8.53
C ARG A 23 -6.85 11.23 -8.20
N ILE A 24 -7.90 10.59 -7.73
CA ILE A 24 -9.14 11.26 -7.29
C ILE A 24 -9.01 11.79 -5.85
N ALA A 25 -8.38 11.02 -4.95
CA ALA A 25 -8.37 11.35 -3.54
C ALA A 25 -7.35 12.44 -3.15
N TYR A 26 -6.22 12.56 -3.84
CA TYR A 26 -5.16 13.49 -3.47
C TYR A 26 -5.47 14.97 -3.74
N PRO A 27 -5.99 15.36 -4.92
CA PRO A 27 -6.21 16.76 -5.24
C PRO A 27 -7.13 17.51 -4.26
N PRO A 28 -8.28 16.96 -3.80
CA PRO A 28 -9.13 17.62 -2.80
C PRO A 28 -8.41 17.88 -1.47
N LEU A 29 -7.39 17.05 -1.16
CA LEU A 29 -6.57 17.20 0.03
C LEU A 29 -5.38 18.15 -0.16
N GLY A 30 -5.26 18.77 -1.35
CA GLY A 30 -4.19 19.72 -1.71
C GLY A 30 -2.87 19.05 -2.03
N VAL A 31 -2.90 17.79 -2.46
CA VAL A 31 -1.73 17.04 -2.92
C VAL A 31 -1.82 16.90 -4.45
N GLU A 32 -0.89 17.53 -5.16
CA GLU A 32 -0.73 17.39 -6.61
C GLU A 32 0.13 16.16 -6.92
N ILE A 33 -0.28 15.39 -7.90
CA ILE A 33 0.44 14.19 -8.37
C ILE A 33 1.18 14.55 -9.67
N ASP A 34 2.48 14.22 -9.69
CA ASP A 34 3.29 14.24 -10.90
C ASP A 34 3.70 12.81 -11.24
N ASP A 35 3.54 12.42 -12.48
CA ASP A 35 3.95 11.08 -12.92
C ASP A 35 5.46 11.00 -13.08
N LEU A 36 6.05 9.96 -12.53
CA LEU A 36 7.46 9.63 -12.71
C LEU A 36 7.61 8.85 -14.03
N GLU A 37 7.57 9.57 -15.14
CA GLU A 37 7.70 8.96 -16.48
C GLU A 37 8.98 8.13 -16.58
N GLY A 38 8.86 6.95 -17.17
CA GLY A 38 9.95 5.99 -17.31
C GLY A 38 10.29 5.23 -16.01
N GLN A 39 9.43 5.29 -14.98
CA GLN A 39 9.61 4.47 -13.79
C GLN A 39 9.69 2.97 -14.13
N SER A 40 10.50 2.25 -13.40
CA SER A 40 10.64 0.79 -13.52
C SER A 40 10.07 0.09 -12.29
N CYS A 41 10.07 -1.24 -12.30
CA CYS A 41 9.78 -2.02 -11.09
C CYS A 41 10.73 -1.63 -9.94
N CYS A 42 10.25 -1.72 -8.70
CA CYS A 42 11.04 -1.49 -7.48
C CYS A 42 12.05 -2.61 -7.16
N PRO A 43 12.39 -3.48 -8.03
CA PRO A 43 12.84 -4.87 -8.07
C PRO A 43 12.63 -5.65 -6.77
N SER A 44 11.45 -5.68 -6.31
CA SER A 44 10.99 -6.46 -5.15
C SER A 44 12.05 -6.80 -4.08
N TRP A 45 11.75 -6.51 -2.89
CA TRP A 45 12.55 -6.72 -1.70
C TRP A 45 12.73 -8.18 -1.39
N GLY A 46 13.15 -8.97 -1.15
CA GLY A 46 13.14 -10.40 -0.80
C GLY A 46 14.48 -11.04 -1.10
N THR A 47 14.56 -11.73 -2.20
CA THR A 47 15.76 -12.50 -2.58
C THR A 47 16.79 -11.69 -3.38
N MET A 48 16.35 -10.71 -4.16
CA MET A 48 17.23 -9.97 -5.08
C MET A 48 18.40 -9.27 -4.39
N PRO A 49 18.25 -8.60 -3.24
CA PRO A 49 19.38 -7.97 -2.53
C PRO A 49 20.47 -8.97 -2.11
N SER A 50 20.08 -10.23 -1.84
CA SER A 50 21.03 -11.28 -1.45
C SER A 50 21.80 -11.86 -2.63
N VAL A 51 21.31 -11.69 -3.86
CA VAL A 51 21.96 -12.15 -5.08
C VAL A 51 22.89 -11.08 -5.64
N ASP A 52 22.37 -9.86 -5.83
CA ASP A 52 23.15 -8.70 -6.30
C ASP A 52 22.63 -7.41 -5.66
N LEU A 53 23.25 -7.04 -4.55
CA LEU A 53 22.88 -5.83 -3.82
C LEU A 53 23.09 -4.56 -4.64
N ALA A 54 24.14 -4.49 -5.47
CA ALA A 54 24.44 -3.29 -6.24
C ALA A 54 23.49 -3.12 -7.42
N GLY A 55 23.20 -4.18 -8.17
CA GLY A 55 22.22 -4.17 -9.26
C GLY A 55 20.82 -3.88 -8.76
N TRP A 56 20.39 -4.53 -7.67
CA TRP A 56 19.11 -4.25 -7.02
C TRP A 56 18.98 -2.79 -6.57
N SER A 57 20.03 -2.27 -5.93
CA SER A 57 20.09 -0.87 -5.49
C SER A 57 20.08 0.09 -6.67
N ALA A 58 20.76 -0.24 -7.78
CA ALA A 58 20.80 0.61 -8.97
C ALA A 58 19.44 0.77 -9.63
N VAL A 59 18.67 -0.34 -9.77
CA VAL A 59 17.31 -0.29 -10.31
C VAL A 59 16.39 0.55 -9.42
N SER A 60 16.47 0.37 -8.10
CA SER A 60 15.69 1.19 -7.15
C SER A 60 16.12 2.66 -7.18
N ALA A 61 17.43 2.94 -7.16
CA ALA A 61 17.99 4.28 -7.18
C ALA A 61 17.68 5.04 -8.47
N ARG A 62 17.55 4.35 -9.59
CA ARG A 62 17.09 4.93 -10.86
C ARG A 62 15.71 5.58 -10.74
N ASN A 63 14.80 4.98 -9.98
CA ASN A 63 13.47 5.58 -9.73
C ASN A 63 13.58 6.84 -8.86
N PHE A 64 14.50 6.88 -7.90
CA PHE A 64 14.81 8.12 -7.16
C PHE A 64 15.34 9.20 -8.06
N CYS A 65 16.21 8.88 -9.04
CA CYS A 65 16.72 9.88 -9.98
C CYS A 65 15.59 10.61 -10.73
N LEU A 66 14.52 9.89 -11.12
CA LEU A 66 13.35 10.48 -11.77
C LEU A 66 12.64 11.51 -10.87
N ALA A 67 12.51 11.22 -9.59
CA ALA A 67 11.92 12.13 -8.61
C ALA A 67 12.85 13.31 -8.32
N GLU A 68 14.14 13.04 -8.16
CA GLU A 68 15.17 14.04 -7.91
C GLU A 68 15.33 15.05 -9.07
N GLU A 69 15.13 14.62 -10.31
CA GLU A 69 15.14 15.49 -11.50
C GLU A 69 13.99 16.52 -11.45
N LYS A 70 12.89 16.15 -10.81
CA LYS A 70 11.70 17.01 -10.62
C LYS A 70 11.67 17.70 -9.24
N ASN A 71 12.65 17.45 -8.37
CA ASN A 71 12.68 17.89 -6.96
C ASN A 71 11.44 17.46 -6.17
N LEU A 72 11.02 16.21 -6.32
CA LEU A 72 9.84 15.64 -5.68
C LEU A 72 10.23 14.47 -4.77
N ASP A 73 9.44 14.27 -3.72
CA ASP A 73 9.42 13.03 -2.96
C ASP A 73 8.55 11.98 -3.66
N ILE A 74 8.84 10.72 -3.41
CA ILE A 74 8.11 9.58 -4.00
C ILE A 74 6.96 9.18 -3.08
N VAL A 75 5.77 8.99 -3.64
CA VAL A 75 4.64 8.34 -2.95
C VAL A 75 4.24 7.08 -3.71
N THR A 76 4.00 5.98 -2.98
CA THR A 76 3.52 4.71 -3.56
C THR A 76 2.42 4.08 -2.71
N VAL A 77 1.54 3.30 -3.35
CA VAL A 77 0.46 2.54 -2.67
C VAL A 77 0.85 1.10 -2.32
N CYS A 78 2.05 0.69 -2.67
CA CYS A 78 2.54 -0.67 -2.45
C CYS A 78 3.57 -0.72 -1.32
N GLY A 79 3.30 -1.46 -0.25
CA GLY A 79 4.26 -1.65 0.84
C GLY A 79 5.57 -2.31 0.37
N SER A 80 5.53 -3.23 -0.62
CA SER A 80 6.75 -3.81 -1.17
C SER A 80 7.58 -2.80 -1.94
N CYS A 81 6.94 -1.89 -2.69
CA CYS A 81 7.65 -0.80 -3.38
C CYS A 81 8.25 0.18 -2.37
N TYR A 82 7.46 0.58 -1.38
CA TYR A 82 7.92 1.43 -0.28
C TYR A 82 9.14 0.82 0.42
N GLY A 83 9.05 -0.45 0.84
CA GLY A 83 10.14 -1.14 1.51
C GLY A 83 11.40 -1.25 0.66
N SER A 84 11.27 -1.61 -0.64
CA SER A 84 12.44 -1.69 -1.54
C SER A 84 13.13 -0.34 -1.72
N LEU A 85 12.36 0.71 -1.96
CA LEU A 85 12.90 2.06 -2.14
C LEU A 85 13.51 2.60 -0.82
N ALA A 86 12.82 2.45 0.31
CA ALA A 86 13.30 2.91 1.61
C ALA A 86 14.58 2.18 2.04
N GLU A 87 14.66 0.85 1.82
CA GLU A 87 15.88 0.09 2.14
C GLU A 87 17.05 0.47 1.23
N THR A 88 16.79 0.68 -0.06
CA THR A 88 17.83 1.19 -0.97
C THR A 88 18.35 2.53 -0.50
N ARG A 89 17.46 3.48 -0.22
CA ARG A 89 17.86 4.81 0.29
C ARG A 89 18.70 4.70 1.56
N HIS A 90 18.24 3.92 2.54
CA HIS A 90 18.96 3.67 3.78
C HIS A 90 20.34 3.06 3.54
N SER A 91 20.43 2.02 2.70
CA SER A 91 21.69 1.34 2.38
C SER A 91 22.69 2.27 1.70
N LEU A 92 22.23 3.09 0.73
CA LEU A 92 23.08 4.04 0.03
C LEU A 92 23.55 5.21 0.92
N GLN A 93 22.74 5.60 1.90
CA GLN A 93 23.13 6.60 2.91
C GLN A 93 24.17 6.07 3.89
N LYS A 94 24.07 4.80 4.28
CA LYS A 94 24.97 4.18 5.26
C LYS A 94 26.23 3.58 4.65
N ASN A 95 26.25 3.33 3.35
CA ASN A 95 27.38 2.70 2.66
C ASN A 95 27.85 3.55 1.45
N PRO A 96 28.81 4.47 1.64
CA PRO A 96 29.35 5.31 0.56
C PRO A 96 29.97 4.50 -0.59
N ALA A 97 30.63 3.37 -0.31
CA ALA A 97 31.20 2.53 -1.34
C ALA A 97 30.11 1.90 -2.24
N LEU A 98 28.99 1.46 -1.67
CA LEU A 98 27.85 1.00 -2.43
C LEU A 98 27.26 2.13 -3.27
N LYS A 99 27.12 3.34 -2.71
CA LYS A 99 26.63 4.51 -3.45
C LYS A 99 27.49 4.84 -4.66
N ILE A 100 28.84 4.80 -4.52
CA ILE A 100 29.77 5.00 -5.64
C ILE A 100 29.54 3.94 -6.72
N LYS A 101 29.47 2.66 -6.34
CA LYS A 101 29.24 1.55 -7.29
C LYS A 101 27.89 1.70 -8.02
N VAL A 102 26.83 2.05 -7.30
CA VAL A 102 25.49 2.29 -7.87
C VAL A 102 25.50 3.48 -8.83
N ASN A 103 26.16 4.59 -8.46
CA ASN A 103 26.27 5.74 -9.33
C ASN A 103 27.15 5.47 -10.56
N GLY A 104 28.12 4.57 -10.48
CA GLY A 104 28.85 4.09 -11.65
C GLY A 104 27.92 3.39 -12.66
N ILE A 105 27.05 2.51 -12.18
CA ILE A 105 26.04 1.84 -13.02
C ILE A 105 25.04 2.87 -13.61
N LEU A 106 24.54 3.79 -12.79
CA LEU A 106 23.58 4.81 -13.23
C LEU A 106 24.21 5.81 -14.22
N GLY A 107 25.51 6.07 -14.11
CA GLY A 107 26.28 6.95 -15.01
C GLY A 107 26.24 6.47 -16.45
N GLU A 108 26.19 5.16 -16.71
CA GLU A 108 26.04 4.60 -18.04
C GLU A 108 24.67 4.97 -18.69
N LEU A 109 23.70 5.33 -17.85
CA LEU A 109 22.37 5.82 -18.27
C LEU A 109 22.25 7.34 -18.20
N GLY A 110 23.35 8.06 -17.98
CA GLY A 110 23.38 9.52 -17.82
C GLY A 110 22.70 10.00 -16.53
N ARG A 111 22.61 9.16 -15.48
CA ARG A 111 21.94 9.46 -14.22
C ARG A 111 22.88 9.41 -13.04
N ASN A 112 22.49 10.10 -11.97
CA ASN A 112 23.26 10.12 -10.72
C ASN A 112 22.30 10.26 -9.53
N TYR A 113 22.30 9.27 -8.65
CA TYR A 113 21.53 9.28 -7.41
C TYR A 113 22.17 10.23 -6.39
N ARG A 114 21.44 11.26 -6.00
CA ARG A 114 21.87 12.27 -5.03
C ARG A 114 21.49 11.89 -3.59
N GLY A 115 20.33 11.31 -3.39
CA GLY A 115 19.74 11.01 -2.09
C GLY A 115 18.92 12.18 -1.54
N SER A 116 18.46 13.08 -2.41
CA SER A 116 17.68 14.27 -2.03
C SER A 116 16.19 14.04 -1.93
N ALA A 117 15.66 12.97 -2.57
CA ALA A 117 14.24 12.61 -2.49
C ALA A 117 13.98 11.60 -1.36
N ASP A 118 12.86 11.76 -0.69
CA ASP A 118 12.30 10.79 0.24
C ASP A 118 11.28 9.87 -0.43
N VAL A 119 10.88 8.80 0.27
CA VAL A 119 9.82 7.90 -0.17
C VAL A 119 8.82 7.67 0.95
N TYR A 120 7.55 7.70 0.60
CA TYR A 120 6.43 7.51 1.51
C TYR A 120 5.46 6.45 0.98
N GLN A 121 4.90 5.70 1.90
CA GLN A 121 3.69 4.95 1.62
C GLN A 121 2.50 5.92 1.63
N SER A 122 1.51 5.73 0.75
CA SER A 122 0.43 6.72 0.51
C SER A 122 -0.36 7.11 1.76
N VAL A 123 -0.64 6.14 2.65
CA VAL A 123 -1.33 6.41 3.91
C VAL A 123 -0.44 7.21 4.86
N GLY A 124 0.82 6.80 5.00
CA GLY A 124 1.81 7.50 5.82
C GLY A 124 2.07 8.93 5.33
N TYR A 125 2.08 9.14 4.01
CA TYR A 125 2.21 10.49 3.45
C TYR A 125 1.05 11.40 3.87
N LEU A 126 -0.18 10.91 3.75
CA LEU A 126 -1.37 11.66 4.17
C LEU A 126 -1.36 11.89 5.69
N TYR A 127 -1.06 10.86 6.47
CA TYR A 127 -0.99 10.96 7.94
C TYR A 127 -0.01 12.03 8.41
N LYS A 128 1.15 12.12 7.76
CA LYS A 128 2.21 13.07 8.12
C LYS A 128 1.95 14.49 7.61
N ASN A 129 1.45 14.62 6.39
CA ASN A 129 1.46 15.90 5.67
C ASN A 129 0.09 16.53 5.52
N VAL A 130 -1.00 15.80 5.81
CA VAL A 130 -2.37 16.30 5.69
C VAL A 130 -3.05 16.21 7.05
N ALA A 131 -3.49 17.36 7.59
CA ALA A 131 -4.21 17.38 8.86
C ALA A 131 -5.46 16.48 8.79
N ILE A 132 -5.65 15.63 9.80
CA ILE A 132 -6.79 14.70 9.88
C ILE A 132 -8.13 15.44 9.75
N ASP A 133 -8.24 16.62 10.33
CA ASP A 133 -9.45 17.44 10.25
C ASP A 133 -9.73 17.91 8.82
N ARG A 134 -8.70 18.17 8.01
CA ARG A 134 -8.88 18.47 6.60
C ARG A 134 -9.45 17.27 5.85
N ILE A 135 -8.98 16.05 6.15
CA ILE A 135 -9.55 14.83 5.57
C ILE A 135 -11.02 14.73 5.94
N ARG A 136 -11.37 14.85 7.24
CA ARG A 136 -12.76 14.80 7.73
C ARG A 136 -13.67 15.80 7.04
N GLN A 137 -13.23 17.06 6.93
CA GLN A 137 -13.99 18.14 6.28
C GLN A 137 -14.19 17.94 4.78
N SER A 138 -13.35 17.17 4.12
CA SER A 138 -13.43 16.88 2.69
C SER A 138 -14.38 15.73 2.36
N LEU A 139 -14.84 14.95 3.36
CA LEU A 139 -15.69 13.79 3.14
C LEU A 139 -17.09 14.18 2.71
N LYS A 140 -17.59 13.52 1.67
CA LYS A 140 -19.00 13.53 1.27
C LYS A 140 -19.81 12.44 1.98
N TYR A 141 -19.16 11.31 2.26
CA TYR A 141 -19.75 10.15 2.92
C TYR A 141 -18.86 9.73 4.09
N SER A 142 -19.51 9.20 5.14
CA SER A 142 -18.84 8.65 6.33
C SER A 142 -18.85 7.12 6.29
N LEU A 143 -17.92 6.50 7.01
CA LEU A 143 -17.91 5.06 7.28
C LEU A 143 -18.58 4.71 8.61
N GLU A 144 -19.37 5.62 9.18
CA GLU A 144 -20.08 5.39 10.42
C GLU A 144 -20.96 4.11 10.32
N GLY A 145 -20.89 3.28 11.35
CA GLY A 145 -21.56 1.97 11.38
C GLY A 145 -20.84 0.83 10.67
N LEU A 146 -19.74 1.09 9.95
CA LEU A 146 -18.91 0.03 9.35
C LEU A 146 -17.79 -0.42 10.30
N LYS A 147 -17.67 -1.74 10.51
CA LYS A 147 -16.57 -2.38 11.21
C LYS A 147 -15.47 -2.77 10.23
N VAL A 148 -14.25 -2.30 10.43
CA VAL A 148 -13.12 -2.58 9.54
C VAL A 148 -11.98 -3.28 10.29
N ALA A 149 -11.48 -4.38 9.72
CA ALA A 149 -10.22 -4.98 10.12
C ALA A 149 -9.08 -4.47 9.24
N LEU A 150 -7.89 -4.30 9.81
CA LEU A 150 -6.79 -3.65 9.13
C LEU A 150 -5.72 -4.64 8.66
N GLN A 151 -5.11 -4.35 7.52
CA GLN A 151 -3.89 -4.97 7.02
C GLN A 151 -2.89 -3.88 6.63
N PRO A 152 -2.04 -3.41 7.55
CA PRO A 152 -1.10 -2.30 7.27
C PRO A 152 -0.12 -2.63 6.13
N GLY A 153 0.33 -3.89 6.08
CA GLY A 153 1.39 -4.34 5.17
C GLY A 153 2.71 -4.53 5.91
N CYS A 154 3.32 -5.70 5.77
CA CYS A 154 4.54 -6.02 6.53
C CYS A 154 5.73 -5.11 6.18
N HIS A 155 5.86 -4.69 4.91
CA HIS A 155 6.96 -3.82 4.47
C HIS A 155 6.72 -2.32 4.74
N THR A 156 5.65 -1.97 5.40
CA THR A 156 5.47 -0.64 6.02
C THR A 156 5.89 -0.65 7.49
N LEU A 157 6.08 -1.84 8.07
CA LEU A 157 6.42 -2.04 9.47
C LEU A 157 7.85 -2.56 9.66
N TRP A 158 8.34 -3.43 8.74
CA TRP A 158 9.59 -4.16 8.88
C TRP A 158 10.48 -4.05 7.64
N PRO A 159 11.81 -3.95 7.83
CA PRO A 159 12.53 -3.79 9.10
C PRO A 159 12.46 -2.35 9.60
N SER A 160 12.01 -2.16 10.83
CA SER A 160 11.72 -0.84 11.42
C SER A 160 12.90 0.13 11.38
N LYS A 161 14.14 -0.38 11.38
CA LYS A 161 15.37 0.42 11.37
C LYS A 161 15.61 1.23 10.08
N ILE A 162 14.97 0.85 8.96
CA ILE A 162 15.15 1.53 7.68
C ILE A 162 14.20 2.72 7.49
N TYR A 163 13.15 2.81 8.27
CA TYR A 163 12.20 3.91 8.20
C TYR A 163 12.66 5.02 9.13
N VAL A 164 13.16 6.11 8.57
CA VAL A 164 13.82 7.19 9.29
C VAL A 164 12.86 7.92 10.23
N ASP A 165 11.63 8.10 9.79
CA ASP A 165 10.57 8.75 10.54
C ASP A 165 9.66 7.70 11.18
N ARG A 166 10.16 7.04 12.20
CA ARG A 166 9.44 5.97 12.94
C ARG A 166 8.23 6.51 13.70
N GLU A 167 7.31 7.12 13.00
CA GLU A 167 6.01 7.53 13.56
C GLU A 167 5.10 6.32 13.80
N GLU A 168 5.49 5.13 13.25
CA GLU A 168 4.71 3.91 13.37
C GLU A 168 5.41 2.88 14.26
N ASP A 169 4.69 2.37 15.25
CA ASP A 169 5.13 1.22 16.04
C ASP A 169 4.88 -0.06 15.23
N SER A 170 5.94 -0.80 14.94
CA SER A 170 5.87 -2.03 14.17
C SER A 170 5.01 -3.12 14.80
N PHE A 171 4.88 -3.13 16.13
CA PHE A 171 4.08 -4.09 16.88
C PHE A 171 2.64 -3.62 17.14
N HIS A 172 2.44 -2.30 17.26
CA HIS A 172 1.15 -1.67 17.52
C HIS A 172 0.90 -0.55 16.51
N PRO A 173 0.74 -0.90 15.20
CA PRO A 173 0.62 0.10 14.14
C PRO A 173 -0.68 0.89 14.26
N ARG A 174 -0.57 2.24 14.25
CA ARG A 174 -1.70 3.16 14.46
C ARG A 174 -2.07 3.99 13.24
N MET A 175 -1.13 4.28 12.33
CA MET A 175 -1.41 5.18 11.20
C MET A 175 -2.65 4.77 10.41
N LEU A 176 -2.72 3.52 9.93
CA LEU A 176 -3.88 3.06 9.17
C LEU A 176 -5.16 3.07 10.01
N GLN A 177 -5.03 2.77 11.32
CA GLN A 177 -6.13 2.81 12.27
C GLN A 177 -6.71 4.22 12.41
N ASP A 178 -5.85 5.20 12.69
CA ASP A 178 -6.27 6.59 12.89
C ASP A 178 -6.86 7.17 11.59
N MET A 179 -6.29 6.81 10.45
CA MET A 179 -6.80 7.21 9.15
C MET A 179 -8.17 6.60 8.84
N CYS A 180 -8.42 5.33 9.18
CA CYS A 180 -9.75 4.72 9.05
C CYS A 180 -10.77 5.35 10.02
N ARG A 181 -10.36 5.64 11.25
CA ARG A 181 -11.19 6.37 12.21
C ARG A 181 -11.50 7.79 11.75
N ALA A 182 -10.58 8.44 11.04
CA ALA A 182 -10.82 9.75 10.45
C ALA A 182 -11.95 9.72 9.40
N LEU A 183 -12.17 8.58 8.73
CA LEU A 183 -13.30 8.37 7.82
C LEU A 183 -14.61 7.98 8.54
N GLY A 184 -14.58 7.78 9.86
CA GLY A 184 -15.73 7.38 10.67
C GLY A 184 -15.85 5.87 10.93
N ALA A 185 -14.89 5.05 10.48
CA ALA A 185 -14.96 3.60 10.66
C ALA A 185 -14.75 3.15 12.11
N GLY A 186 -15.49 2.13 12.54
CA GLY A 186 -15.19 1.34 13.73
C GLY A 186 -14.07 0.34 13.44
N VAL A 187 -12.86 0.59 13.94
CA VAL A 187 -11.73 -0.32 13.76
C VAL A 187 -11.80 -1.43 14.78
N VAL A 188 -11.71 -2.68 14.33
CA VAL A 188 -11.75 -3.89 15.14
C VAL A 188 -10.38 -4.59 15.12
N ASP A 189 -9.99 -5.12 16.27
CA ASP A 189 -8.71 -5.79 16.46
C ASP A 189 -8.83 -7.30 16.24
N TYR A 190 -7.72 -7.92 15.86
CA TYR A 190 -7.54 -9.36 15.77
C TYR A 190 -6.06 -9.71 15.97
N SER A 191 -5.80 -10.91 16.49
CA SER A 191 -4.47 -11.31 16.99
C SER A 191 -3.37 -11.32 15.91
N ARG A 192 -3.73 -11.52 14.64
CA ARG A 192 -2.78 -11.65 13.51
C ARG A 192 -2.66 -10.39 12.64
N LEU A 193 -2.89 -9.22 13.22
CA LEU A 193 -2.87 -7.94 12.48
C LEU A 193 -1.54 -7.71 11.74
N THR A 194 -0.42 -7.95 12.39
CA THR A 194 0.92 -7.72 11.84
C THR A 194 1.47 -8.87 10.99
N ASP A 195 0.78 -10.03 10.94
CA ASP A 195 1.20 -11.17 10.14
C ASP A 195 1.22 -10.84 8.65
N CYS A 196 2.16 -11.47 7.92
CA CYS A 196 2.26 -11.34 6.48
C CYS A 196 1.01 -11.91 5.78
N CYS A 197 0.56 -11.25 4.71
CA CYS A 197 -0.54 -11.73 3.87
C CYS A 197 -0.15 -12.91 2.95
N GLY A 198 1.14 -13.26 2.90
CA GLY A 198 1.65 -14.33 2.04
C GLY A 198 2.00 -13.91 0.60
N MET A 199 1.87 -12.63 0.23
CA MET A 199 2.28 -12.11 -1.08
C MET A 199 3.81 -11.99 -1.19
N GLY A 200 4.27 -11.40 -2.27
CA GLY A 200 5.69 -11.19 -2.56
C GLY A 200 6.38 -12.48 -3.00
N GLY A 201 7.63 -12.65 -2.64
CA GLY A 201 8.42 -13.82 -3.03
C GLY A 201 7.82 -15.17 -2.61
N MET A 202 7.08 -15.20 -1.50
CA MET A 202 6.41 -16.42 -1.02
C MET A 202 5.40 -16.96 -2.04
N ARG A 203 4.55 -16.10 -2.60
CA ARG A 203 3.53 -16.52 -3.58
C ARG A 203 4.15 -17.07 -4.86
N SER A 204 5.27 -16.52 -5.28
CA SER A 204 5.98 -16.98 -6.48
C SER A 204 6.78 -18.25 -6.23
N ALA A 205 7.32 -18.42 -5.02
CA ALA A 205 8.13 -19.58 -4.66
C ALA A 205 7.28 -20.81 -4.27
N ASP A 206 6.20 -20.58 -3.50
CA ASP A 206 5.33 -21.63 -2.97
C ASP A 206 3.93 -21.07 -2.75
N MET A 207 3.08 -21.21 -3.76
CA MET A 207 1.71 -20.70 -3.72
C MET A 207 0.86 -21.37 -2.64
N GLU A 208 1.11 -22.63 -2.35
CA GLU A 208 0.37 -23.39 -1.32
C GLU A 208 0.68 -22.86 0.10
N LYS A 209 1.95 -22.61 0.40
CA LYS A 209 2.33 -21.96 1.67
C LYS A 209 1.77 -20.55 1.76
N SER A 210 1.83 -19.78 0.66
CA SER A 210 1.25 -18.44 0.61
C SER A 210 -0.25 -18.46 0.98
N PHE A 211 -1.01 -19.38 0.40
CA PHE A 211 -2.44 -19.51 0.66
C PHE A 211 -2.73 -20.04 2.08
N ASN A 212 -1.88 -20.92 2.62
CA ASN A 212 -1.99 -21.38 4.00
C ASN A 212 -1.79 -20.26 5.01
N LEU A 213 -0.78 -19.41 4.80
CA LEU A 213 -0.57 -18.21 5.64
C LEU A 213 -1.79 -17.30 5.62
N LEU A 214 -2.30 -17.00 4.42
CA LEU A 214 -3.47 -16.16 4.31
C LEU A 214 -4.72 -16.79 4.92
N LYS A 215 -4.94 -18.11 4.72
CA LYS A 215 -6.07 -18.82 5.33
C LYS A 215 -6.09 -18.69 6.85
N VAL A 216 -4.94 -18.87 7.49
CA VAL A 216 -4.80 -18.74 8.96
C VAL A 216 -5.15 -17.32 9.40
N LYS A 217 -4.64 -16.31 8.69
CA LYS A 217 -4.96 -14.90 8.97
C LYS A 217 -6.44 -14.58 8.78
N LEU A 218 -7.04 -15.02 7.66
CA LEU A 218 -8.46 -14.78 7.38
C LEU A 218 -9.39 -15.42 8.41
N LYS A 219 -9.02 -16.61 8.92
CA LYS A 219 -9.77 -17.23 10.02
C LYS A 219 -9.72 -16.38 11.28
N SER A 220 -8.54 -15.90 11.68
CA SER A 220 -8.40 -14.99 12.81
C SER A 220 -9.26 -13.73 12.63
N VAL A 221 -9.22 -13.10 11.45
CA VAL A 221 -10.08 -11.95 11.15
C VAL A 221 -11.55 -12.28 11.29
N LYS A 222 -12.00 -13.42 10.75
CA LYS A 222 -13.42 -13.82 10.78
C LYS A 222 -13.89 -14.21 12.18
N GLU A 223 -13.09 -14.99 12.91
CA GLU A 223 -13.46 -15.59 14.18
C GLU A 223 -13.36 -14.58 15.35
N GLU A 224 -12.38 -13.66 15.29
CA GLU A 224 -12.10 -12.72 16.38
C GLU A 224 -12.80 -11.35 16.18
N ALA A 225 -12.96 -10.91 14.93
CA ALA A 225 -13.40 -9.54 14.62
C ALA A 225 -14.70 -9.47 13.81
N ASP A 226 -14.94 -10.41 12.92
CA ASP A 226 -16.10 -10.45 11.99
C ASP A 226 -16.42 -9.08 11.37
N PRO A 227 -15.49 -8.47 10.61
CA PRO A 227 -15.65 -7.13 10.08
C PRO A 227 -16.52 -7.10 8.82
N ASP A 228 -17.07 -5.94 8.50
CA ASP A 228 -17.74 -5.67 7.22
C ASP A 228 -16.72 -5.59 6.06
N LEU A 229 -15.46 -5.19 6.35
CA LEU A 229 -14.44 -4.91 5.35
C LEU A 229 -13.02 -5.11 5.93
N ILE A 230 -12.10 -5.64 5.10
CA ILE A 230 -10.67 -5.55 5.36
C ILE A 230 -10.11 -4.33 4.62
N VAL A 231 -9.46 -3.42 5.34
CA VAL A 231 -8.78 -2.26 4.76
C VAL A 231 -7.28 -2.50 4.71
N THR A 232 -6.70 -2.38 3.52
CA THR A 232 -5.25 -2.59 3.36
C THR A 232 -4.52 -1.26 3.15
N GLY A 233 -3.29 -1.17 3.67
CA GLY A 233 -2.34 -0.09 3.36
C GLY A 233 -1.39 -0.44 2.20
N CYS A 234 -1.57 -1.58 1.53
CA CYS A 234 -0.61 -2.09 0.54
C CYS A 234 -1.33 -2.74 -0.64
N SER A 235 -1.02 -2.33 -1.87
CA SER A 235 -1.63 -2.90 -3.09
C SER A 235 -1.34 -4.40 -3.25
N SER A 236 -0.17 -4.88 -2.84
CA SER A 236 0.13 -6.32 -2.86
C SER A 236 -0.75 -7.09 -1.87
N CYS A 237 -1.01 -6.55 -0.68
CA CYS A 237 -1.94 -7.17 0.28
C CYS A 237 -3.37 -7.14 -0.25
N LEU A 238 -3.79 -6.03 -0.88
CA LEU A 238 -5.10 -5.93 -1.55
C LEU A 238 -5.28 -7.08 -2.54
N ILE A 239 -4.35 -7.24 -3.50
CA ILE A 239 -4.43 -8.29 -4.51
C ILE A 239 -4.44 -9.68 -3.88
N GLN A 240 -3.55 -9.93 -2.92
CA GLN A 240 -3.45 -11.23 -2.27
C GLN A 240 -4.73 -11.61 -1.54
N ILE A 241 -5.23 -10.72 -0.69
CA ILE A 241 -6.41 -11.02 0.13
C ILE A 241 -7.66 -11.14 -0.75
N ASP A 242 -7.82 -10.26 -1.71
CA ASP A 242 -8.96 -10.24 -2.63
C ASP A 242 -9.00 -11.50 -3.52
N THR A 243 -7.90 -11.79 -4.22
CA THR A 243 -7.87 -12.93 -5.17
C THR A 243 -7.78 -14.29 -4.50
N ALA A 244 -7.00 -14.42 -3.43
CA ALA A 244 -6.81 -15.71 -2.79
C ALA A 244 -8.04 -16.16 -1.98
N GLN A 245 -8.87 -15.26 -1.45
CA GLN A 245 -10.14 -15.64 -0.85
C GLN A 245 -11.03 -16.40 -1.84
N VAL A 246 -11.10 -15.92 -3.09
CA VAL A 246 -11.86 -16.59 -4.15
C VAL A 246 -11.33 -18.01 -4.41
N GLN A 247 -10.00 -18.16 -4.47
CA GLN A 247 -9.39 -19.47 -4.68
C GLN A 247 -9.57 -20.41 -3.49
N LEU A 248 -9.42 -19.90 -2.27
CA LEU A 248 -9.63 -20.68 -1.04
C LEU A 248 -11.07 -21.16 -0.91
N ASN A 249 -12.07 -20.34 -1.30
CA ASN A 249 -13.47 -20.73 -1.35
C ASN A 249 -13.74 -21.80 -2.41
N LYS A 250 -13.23 -21.63 -3.63
CA LYS A 250 -13.35 -22.65 -4.69
C LYS A 250 -12.77 -23.99 -4.26
N GLY A 251 -11.64 -23.96 -3.53
CA GLY A 251 -11.01 -25.14 -2.94
C GLY A 251 -11.67 -25.65 -1.65
N LYS A 252 -12.78 -25.07 -1.21
CA LYS A 252 -13.49 -25.39 0.03
C LYS A 252 -12.60 -25.32 1.29
N ARG A 253 -11.58 -24.47 1.26
CA ARG A 253 -10.60 -24.29 2.38
C ARG A 253 -11.08 -23.24 3.38
N ILE A 254 -11.95 -22.33 2.96
CA ILE A 254 -12.77 -21.41 3.75
C ILE A 254 -14.20 -21.41 3.19
N ASN A 255 -15.17 -20.95 3.97
CA ASN A 255 -16.60 -20.88 3.61
C ASN A 255 -17.19 -19.48 3.80
N PHE A 256 -16.35 -18.47 3.75
CA PHE A 256 -16.74 -17.06 3.89
C PHE A 256 -15.91 -16.18 2.94
N GLN A 257 -16.42 -14.99 2.68
CA GLN A 257 -15.69 -13.91 1.99
C GLN A 257 -15.88 -12.62 2.76
N ILE A 258 -14.80 -11.87 2.91
CA ILE A 258 -14.80 -10.53 3.51
C ILE A 258 -14.38 -9.55 2.41
N PRO A 259 -15.16 -8.51 2.10
CA PRO A 259 -14.78 -7.47 1.16
C PRO A 259 -13.39 -6.90 1.49
N VAL A 260 -12.63 -6.51 0.46
CA VAL A 260 -11.28 -5.94 0.66
C VAL A 260 -11.12 -4.71 -0.20
N LEU A 261 -10.70 -3.60 0.42
CA LEU A 261 -10.32 -2.37 -0.27
C LEU A 261 -8.99 -1.83 0.26
N HIS A 262 -8.26 -1.13 -0.58
CA HIS A 262 -7.14 -0.31 -0.14
C HIS A 262 -7.67 0.99 0.49
N TYR A 263 -6.97 1.53 1.50
CA TYR A 263 -7.37 2.79 2.14
C TYR A 263 -7.66 3.91 1.13
N MET A 264 -6.85 4.04 0.07
CA MET A 264 -7.06 5.07 -0.95
C MET A 264 -8.35 4.89 -1.74
N GLN A 265 -8.78 3.64 -1.97
CA GLN A 265 -10.08 3.36 -2.60
C GLN A 265 -11.22 3.77 -1.67
N LEU A 266 -11.10 3.45 -0.39
CA LEU A 266 -12.08 3.81 0.63
C LEU A 266 -12.19 5.33 0.80
N LEU A 267 -11.05 6.03 0.88
CA LEU A 267 -11.01 7.48 0.91
C LEU A 267 -11.66 8.11 -0.33
N ALA A 268 -11.35 7.61 -1.53
CA ALA A 268 -11.96 8.10 -2.76
C ALA A 268 -13.48 7.91 -2.77
N LEU A 269 -13.99 6.76 -2.30
CA LEU A 269 -15.42 6.51 -2.14
C LEU A 269 -16.05 7.51 -1.16
N CYS A 270 -15.41 7.77 -0.01
CA CYS A 270 -15.88 8.76 0.97
C CYS A 270 -15.87 10.20 0.41
N LEU A 271 -14.96 10.51 -0.52
CA LEU A 271 -14.93 11.78 -1.24
C LEU A 271 -15.98 11.87 -2.36
N GLY A 272 -16.73 10.79 -2.63
CA GLY A 272 -17.80 10.75 -3.61
C GLY A 272 -17.41 10.24 -4.99
N ALA A 273 -16.26 9.57 -5.10
CA ALA A 273 -15.85 8.94 -6.36
C ALA A 273 -16.84 7.89 -6.84
N ASP A 274 -16.90 7.71 -8.16
CA ASP A 274 -17.64 6.63 -8.79
C ASP A 274 -17.05 5.25 -8.40
N PRO A 275 -17.84 4.34 -7.77
CA PRO A 275 -17.35 3.04 -7.35
C PRO A 275 -16.76 2.17 -8.46
N GLU A 276 -17.33 2.22 -9.66
CA GLU A 276 -16.82 1.44 -10.78
C GLU A 276 -15.39 1.86 -11.15
N LYS A 277 -15.09 3.16 -11.05
CA LYS A 277 -13.75 3.69 -11.34
C LYS A 277 -12.71 3.33 -10.29
N VAL A 278 -13.10 3.25 -9.02
CA VAL A 278 -12.15 3.13 -7.91
C VAL A 278 -12.16 1.78 -7.21
N ALA A 279 -13.15 0.91 -7.48
CA ALA A 279 -13.30 -0.41 -6.84
C ALA A 279 -13.88 -1.49 -7.78
N GLY A 280 -14.13 -1.18 -9.06
CA GLY A 280 -14.77 -2.08 -10.02
C GLY A 280 -14.00 -3.36 -10.34
N LEU A 281 -12.71 -3.45 -9.98
CA LEU A 281 -11.88 -4.63 -10.19
C LEU A 281 -11.78 -5.56 -8.96
N ALA A 282 -12.52 -5.27 -7.89
CA ALA A 282 -12.59 -6.14 -6.72
C ALA A 282 -13.13 -7.54 -7.08
N LYS A 283 -12.50 -8.58 -6.53
CA LYS A 283 -12.90 -9.98 -6.75
C LYS A 283 -13.84 -10.49 -5.64
N THR A 284 -13.71 -9.93 -4.44
CA THR A 284 -14.70 -10.05 -3.36
C THR A 284 -15.73 -8.95 -3.53
N SER A 285 -17.03 -9.28 -3.37
CA SER A 285 -18.08 -8.28 -3.56
C SER A 285 -17.99 -7.14 -2.55
N VAL A 286 -17.86 -5.93 -3.05
CA VAL A 286 -17.81 -4.68 -2.26
C VAL A 286 -19.12 -3.90 -2.30
N SER A 287 -20.14 -4.38 -3.03
CA SER A 287 -21.42 -3.68 -3.24
C SER A 287 -22.14 -3.37 -1.92
N GLY A 288 -22.19 -4.33 -0.99
CA GLY A 288 -22.80 -4.10 0.32
C GLY A 288 -22.12 -3.00 1.14
N VAL A 289 -20.77 -2.90 1.05
CA VAL A 289 -20.00 -1.83 1.69
C VAL A 289 -20.29 -0.49 1.02
N ILE A 290 -20.30 -0.45 -0.31
CA ILE A 290 -20.60 0.77 -1.09
C ILE A 290 -22.00 1.30 -0.79
N ASN A 291 -23.01 0.42 -0.73
CA ASN A 291 -24.37 0.81 -0.39
C ASN A 291 -24.45 1.40 1.03
N LYS A 292 -23.78 0.78 2.01
CA LYS A 292 -23.70 1.36 3.37
C LYS A 292 -23.03 2.73 3.38
N ILE A 293 -21.94 2.94 2.63
CA ILE A 293 -21.25 4.24 2.52
C ILE A 293 -22.17 5.30 1.92
N ARG A 294 -22.97 4.97 0.91
CA ARG A 294 -23.84 5.92 0.18
C ARG A 294 -25.18 6.17 0.85
N GLY A 295 -25.55 5.39 1.85
CA GLY A 295 -26.86 5.46 2.49
C GLY A 295 -27.97 4.76 1.69
N ASP A 296 -27.62 4.02 0.64
CA ASP A 296 -28.59 3.31 -0.22
C ASP A 296 -29.04 1.96 0.41
N GLY A 297 -28.77 1.77 1.69
CA GLY A 297 -28.95 0.51 2.41
C GLY A 297 -30.35 0.24 2.98
N ASN A 298 -31.39 1.01 2.61
CA ASN A 298 -32.78 0.79 3.00
C ASN A 298 -33.70 0.99 1.79
N VAL A 299 -33.78 -0.01 0.92
CA VAL A 299 -34.99 -0.30 0.14
C VAL A 299 -35.22 -1.81 0.17
#